data_906b85a121452914dd4b66a4be76ead2
#
_entry.id   906b85a121452914dd4b66a4be76ead2
#
_cell.length_a   1.000
_cell.length_b   1.000
_cell.length_c   1.000
_cell.angle_alpha   90.00
_cell.angle_beta   90.00
_cell.angle_gamma   90.00
#
_symmetry.space_group_name_H-M   'P 1'
#
loop_
_entity.id
_entity.type
_entity.pdbx_description
1 polymer ?
#
loop_
_entity_poly.entity_id
_entity_poly.type
_entity_poly.pdbx_seq_one_letter_code
_entity_poly.pdbx_strand_id
1 'polypeptide(L)'
;MKTKAVRIYGVHDLRLEEFELPVMGEDEIQARIITDSLCLSTYKVQNQGAKHKKLPDDLENNPVIMGHEFCGIIEAVGSKWQHLYKPGDKFVAQPNLGRADTFSLGYSFPYVGGEATKVIIMNEAIEKGCLLPIRAKAFLKVHWWSLFPVSLPVSRPTSI
;
A
#
# COMPACT_ATOMS: atom_id res chain seq x y z
N MET A 1 5.93 -16.79 -0.35
CA MET A 1 5.90 -16.22 -1.73
C MET A 1 6.93 -15.10 -1.82
N LYS A 2 7.76 -15.07 -2.87
CA LYS A 2 8.80 -14.03 -3.04
C LYS A 2 8.25 -12.72 -3.59
N THR A 3 8.78 -11.62 -3.08
CA THR A 3 8.61 -10.27 -3.61
C THR A 3 9.97 -9.60 -3.76
N LYS A 4 10.07 -8.68 -4.75
CA LYS A 4 11.21 -7.78 -4.90
C LYS A 4 10.71 -6.38 -4.59
N ALA A 5 11.35 -5.70 -3.62
CA ALA A 5 10.87 -4.41 -3.13
C ALA A 5 12.00 -3.48 -2.72
N VAL A 6 11.72 -2.18 -2.74
CA VAL A 6 12.58 -1.17 -2.10
C VAL A 6 12.11 -1.01 -0.66
N ARG A 7 13.04 -1.26 0.28
CA ARG A 7 12.80 -1.13 1.72
C ARG A 7 13.72 -0.07 2.33
N ILE A 8 13.19 0.67 3.31
CA ILE A 8 13.97 1.63 4.08
C ILE A 8 14.45 1.02 5.40
N TYR A 9 15.74 1.15 5.70
CA TYR A 9 16.42 0.68 6.89
C TYR A 9 16.86 1.83 7.81
N GLY A 10 16.93 3.05 7.27
CA GLY A 10 17.36 4.23 8.01
C GLY A 10 17.48 5.45 7.11
N VAL A 11 18.11 6.51 7.62
CA VAL A 11 18.37 7.72 6.85
C VAL A 11 19.26 7.41 5.66
N HIS A 12 18.81 7.73 4.44
CA HIS A 12 19.50 7.45 3.18
C HIS A 12 19.83 5.97 2.93
N ASP A 13 19.23 5.05 3.68
CA ASP A 13 19.44 3.61 3.51
C ASP A 13 18.20 2.95 2.89
N LEU A 14 18.11 3.05 1.57
CA LEU A 14 17.12 2.35 0.74
C LEU A 14 17.79 1.17 0.07
N ARG A 15 17.20 -0.03 0.21
CA ARG A 15 17.74 -1.26 -0.37
C ARG A 15 16.71 -1.92 -1.28
N LEU A 16 17.13 -2.26 -2.49
CA LEU A 16 16.35 -3.12 -3.38
C LEU A 16 16.72 -4.57 -3.09
N GLU A 17 15.76 -5.33 -2.61
CA GLU A 17 16.01 -6.71 -2.18
C GLU A 17 14.85 -7.65 -2.54
N GLU A 18 15.15 -8.94 -2.56
CA GLU A 18 14.16 -10.01 -2.73
C GLU A 18 14.03 -10.78 -1.41
N PHE A 19 12.80 -10.96 -0.94
CA PHE A 19 12.52 -11.67 0.30
C PHE A 19 11.18 -12.42 0.24
N GLU A 20 10.96 -13.30 1.20
CA GLU A 20 9.70 -14.05 1.33
C GLU A 20 8.66 -13.21 2.06
N LEU A 21 7.50 -13.01 1.42
CA LEU A 21 6.31 -12.51 2.11
C LEU A 21 5.74 -13.61 3.02
N PRO A 22 5.12 -13.27 4.15
CA PRO A 22 4.44 -14.25 4.98
C PRO A 22 3.31 -14.95 4.22
N VAL A 23 2.80 -16.02 4.81
CA VAL A 23 1.57 -16.66 4.32
C VAL A 23 0.42 -15.69 4.57
N MET A 24 -0.37 -15.42 3.54
CA MET A 24 -1.55 -14.55 3.63
C MET A 24 -2.58 -15.12 4.61
N GLY A 25 -3.06 -14.29 5.51
CA GLY A 25 -4.12 -14.61 6.46
C GLY A 25 -5.53 -14.65 5.83
N GLU A 26 -6.50 -15.14 6.61
CA GLU A 26 -7.90 -15.22 6.18
C GLU A 26 -8.56 -13.84 6.02
N ASP A 27 -7.99 -12.81 6.63
CA ASP A 27 -8.48 -11.43 6.62
C ASP A 27 -7.59 -10.47 5.81
N GLU A 28 -6.70 -11.01 4.98
CA GLU A 28 -5.75 -10.24 4.18
C GLU A 28 -6.01 -10.41 2.67
N ILE A 29 -5.38 -9.55 1.88
CA ILE A 29 -5.41 -9.60 0.41
C ILE A 29 -3.99 -9.62 -0.12
N GLN A 30 -3.68 -10.58 -0.99
CA GLN A 30 -2.46 -10.59 -1.76
C GLN A 30 -2.67 -9.87 -3.09
N ALA A 31 -1.75 -8.97 -3.43
CA ALA A 31 -1.83 -8.21 -4.67
C ALA A 31 -0.48 -8.10 -5.37
N ARG A 32 -0.54 -7.95 -6.70
CA ARG A 32 0.58 -7.58 -7.55
C ARG A 32 0.49 -6.10 -7.87
N ILE A 33 1.56 -5.36 -7.62
CA ILE A 33 1.65 -3.93 -7.93
C ILE A 33 1.92 -3.74 -9.43
N ILE A 34 1.25 -2.78 -10.04
CA ILE A 34 1.39 -2.44 -11.45
C ILE A 34 2.14 -1.12 -11.63
N THR A 35 1.86 -0.14 -10.79
CA THR A 35 2.54 1.16 -10.83
C THR A 35 2.47 1.84 -9.47
N ASP A 36 3.49 2.62 -9.18
CA ASP A 36 3.58 3.53 -8.06
C ASP A 36 4.03 4.91 -8.55
N SER A 37 3.83 5.95 -7.76
CA SER A 37 4.22 7.32 -8.05
C SER A 37 5.31 7.78 -7.08
N LEU A 38 6.40 8.30 -7.63
CA LEU A 38 7.44 8.92 -6.82
C LEU A 38 6.97 10.31 -6.34
N CYS A 39 6.66 10.40 -5.07
CA CYS A 39 6.20 11.63 -4.43
C CYS A 39 7.34 12.30 -3.64
N LEU A 40 7.30 13.63 -3.53
CA LEU A 40 8.26 14.38 -2.70
C LEU A 40 8.24 13.95 -1.22
N SER A 41 7.13 13.39 -0.75
CA SER A 41 7.03 12.82 0.61
C SER A 41 7.95 11.62 0.81
N THR A 42 8.18 10.78 -0.21
CA THR A 42 9.16 9.69 -0.19
C THR A 42 10.58 10.23 0.05
N TYR A 43 10.94 11.33 -0.63
CA TYR A 43 12.23 12.00 -0.39
C TYR A 43 12.36 12.51 1.05
N LYS A 44 11.30 13.11 1.62
CA LYS A 44 11.30 13.55 3.02
C LYS A 44 11.50 12.41 4.00
N VAL A 45 10.82 11.29 3.77
CA VAL A 45 10.92 10.07 4.58
C VAL A 45 12.35 9.53 4.55
N GLN A 46 12.96 9.44 3.37
CA GLN A 46 14.33 8.98 3.19
C GLN A 46 15.34 9.84 3.96
N ASN A 47 15.16 11.18 3.97
CA ASN A 47 16.04 12.10 4.67
C ASN A 47 15.88 12.08 6.20
N GLN A 48 14.73 11.67 6.72
CA GLN A 48 14.43 11.70 8.15
C GLN A 48 14.58 10.33 8.82
N GLY A 49 14.41 9.24 8.07
CA GLY A 49 14.43 7.88 8.61
C GLY A 49 13.46 7.73 9.79
N ALA A 50 13.84 7.00 10.83
CA ALA A 50 13.01 6.76 12.03
C ALA A 50 12.53 8.04 12.76
N LYS A 51 13.09 9.22 12.47
CA LYS A 51 12.58 10.49 12.98
C LYS A 51 11.30 10.95 12.29
N HIS A 52 10.96 10.37 11.16
CA HIS A 52 9.72 10.71 10.46
C HIS A 52 8.52 10.01 11.10
N LYS A 53 7.50 10.78 11.51
CA LYS A 53 6.32 10.32 12.26
C LYS A 53 5.53 9.15 11.65
N LYS A 54 5.73 8.86 10.36
CA LYS A 54 5.08 7.74 9.65
C LYS A 54 5.92 6.47 9.62
N LEU A 55 7.17 6.52 10.06
CA LEU A 55 8.05 5.37 10.07
C LEU A 55 8.11 4.73 11.46
N PRO A 56 8.27 3.41 11.54
CA PRO A 56 8.60 2.74 12.80
C PRO A 56 9.97 3.21 13.34
N ASP A 57 10.13 3.17 14.66
CA ASP A 57 11.39 3.58 15.31
C ASP A 57 12.52 2.59 15.04
N ASP A 58 12.22 1.31 14.84
CA ASP A 58 13.18 0.21 14.65
C ASP A 58 13.24 -0.23 13.18
N LEU A 59 13.65 0.67 12.29
CA LEU A 59 13.78 0.37 10.86
C LEU A 59 14.91 -0.62 10.54
N GLU A 60 15.96 -0.65 11.33
CA GLU A 60 17.12 -1.53 11.12
C GLU A 60 16.71 -3.01 11.18
N ASN A 61 15.89 -3.38 12.15
CA ASN A 61 15.42 -4.76 12.34
C ASN A 61 14.05 -5.00 11.67
N ASN A 62 13.24 -3.95 11.50
CA ASN A 62 11.90 -4.01 10.93
C ASN A 62 11.74 -3.05 9.75
N PRO A 63 12.47 -3.26 8.64
CA PRO A 63 12.41 -2.38 7.48
C PRO A 63 11.05 -2.47 6.79
N VAL A 64 10.59 -1.34 6.24
CA VAL A 64 9.27 -1.24 5.61
C VAL A 64 9.38 -0.98 4.12
N ILE A 65 8.39 -1.47 3.35
CA ILE A 65 8.29 -1.24 1.91
C ILE A 65 7.86 0.21 1.68
N MET A 66 8.55 0.85 0.73
CA MET A 66 8.26 2.23 0.33
C MET A 66 7.18 2.30 -0.76
N GLY A 67 6.73 3.54 -1.04
CA GLY A 67 5.74 3.83 -2.09
C GLY A 67 4.29 3.82 -1.58
N HIS A 68 3.66 4.97 -1.58
CA HIS A 68 2.33 5.15 -0.99
C HIS A 68 1.24 5.56 -1.99
N GLU A 69 1.60 5.77 -3.25
CA GLU A 69 0.68 6.16 -4.32
C GLU A 69 0.62 5.07 -5.40
N PHE A 70 0.10 3.90 -5.05
CA PHE A 70 0.18 2.73 -5.91
C PHE A 70 -1.17 2.17 -6.34
N CYS A 71 -1.13 1.43 -7.42
CA CYS A 71 -2.25 0.62 -7.88
C CYS A 71 -1.80 -0.78 -8.28
N GLY A 72 -2.74 -1.72 -8.23
CA GLY A 72 -2.42 -3.11 -8.45
C GLY A 72 -3.61 -3.96 -8.90
N ILE A 73 -3.32 -5.25 -8.99
CA ILE A 73 -4.30 -6.30 -9.28
C ILE A 73 -4.30 -7.28 -8.12
N ILE A 74 -5.47 -7.59 -7.60
CA ILE A 74 -5.66 -8.60 -6.56
C ILE A 74 -5.34 -9.98 -7.13
N GLU A 75 -4.47 -10.74 -6.47
CA GLU A 75 -4.12 -12.12 -6.85
C GLU A 75 -4.83 -13.17 -5.99
N ALA A 76 -5.00 -12.89 -4.69
CA ALA A 76 -5.72 -13.76 -3.77
C ALA A 76 -6.44 -12.95 -2.69
N VAL A 77 -7.54 -13.49 -2.18
CA VAL A 77 -8.40 -12.84 -1.17
C VAL A 77 -8.68 -13.82 -0.06
N GLY A 78 -8.39 -13.43 1.17
CA GLY A 78 -8.75 -14.18 2.37
C GLY A 78 -10.26 -14.34 2.52
N SER A 79 -10.69 -15.41 3.18
CA SER A 79 -12.09 -15.83 3.29
C SER A 79 -13.02 -14.72 3.79
N LYS A 80 -12.54 -13.88 4.69
CA LYS A 80 -13.27 -12.73 5.26
C LYS A 80 -13.74 -11.72 4.20
N TRP A 81 -12.95 -11.52 3.13
CA TRP A 81 -13.16 -10.44 2.16
C TRP A 81 -13.66 -10.89 0.79
N GLN A 82 -13.90 -12.18 0.56
CA GLN A 82 -14.37 -12.73 -0.72
C GLN A 82 -15.74 -12.21 -1.15
N HIS A 83 -16.53 -11.66 -0.23
CA HIS A 83 -17.82 -11.05 -0.54
C HIS A 83 -17.69 -9.66 -1.19
N LEU A 84 -16.53 -8.99 -1.06
CA LEU A 84 -16.26 -7.64 -1.61
C LEU A 84 -15.23 -7.64 -2.74
N TYR A 85 -14.26 -8.55 -2.69
CA TYR A 85 -13.12 -8.60 -3.61
C TYR A 85 -12.92 -9.99 -4.19
N LYS A 86 -12.34 -10.03 -5.38
CA LYS A 86 -11.97 -11.29 -6.05
C LYS A 86 -10.64 -11.15 -6.80
N PRO A 87 -9.93 -12.27 -7.07
CA PRO A 87 -8.76 -12.26 -7.94
C PRO A 87 -9.08 -11.62 -9.29
N GLY A 88 -8.17 -10.78 -9.78
CA GLY A 88 -8.32 -10.00 -10.99
C GLY A 88 -8.90 -8.59 -10.81
N ASP A 89 -9.47 -8.28 -9.66
CA ASP A 89 -9.95 -6.92 -9.37
C ASP A 89 -8.77 -5.94 -9.33
N LYS A 90 -9.00 -4.75 -9.87
CA LYS A 90 -8.02 -3.65 -9.94
C LYS A 90 -8.33 -2.63 -8.87
N PHE A 91 -7.29 -2.14 -8.21
CA PHE A 91 -7.45 -1.14 -7.16
C PHE A 91 -6.40 -0.04 -7.25
N VAL A 92 -6.71 1.11 -6.67
CA VAL A 92 -5.75 2.14 -6.26
C VAL A 92 -5.75 2.23 -4.74
N ALA A 93 -4.56 2.34 -4.15
CA ALA A 93 -4.42 2.46 -2.71
C ALA A 93 -4.65 3.89 -2.25
N GLN A 94 -5.51 4.05 -1.24
CA GLN A 94 -5.60 5.25 -0.42
C GLN A 94 -4.73 4.99 0.83
N PRO A 95 -3.59 5.68 0.98
CA PRO A 95 -2.60 5.29 1.99
C PRO A 95 -2.99 5.62 3.43
N ASN A 96 -3.89 6.59 3.63
CA ASN A 96 -4.23 7.09 4.97
C ASN A 96 -5.23 6.17 5.68
N LEU A 97 -4.78 5.54 6.77
CA LEU A 97 -5.60 4.67 7.62
C LEU A 97 -6.44 5.44 8.66
N GLY A 98 -6.29 6.75 8.77
CA GLY A 98 -7.00 7.55 9.79
C GLY A 98 -6.58 7.23 11.23
N ARG A 99 -5.35 6.73 11.42
CA ARG A 99 -4.80 6.39 12.74
C ARG A 99 -4.25 7.62 13.46
N ALA A 100 -4.28 7.60 14.79
CA ALA A 100 -3.72 8.66 15.63
C ALA A 100 -2.18 8.73 15.52
N ASP A 101 -1.50 7.59 15.31
CA ASP A 101 -0.05 7.50 15.11
C ASP A 101 0.41 7.95 13.71
N THR A 102 -0.51 8.33 12.84
CA THR A 102 -0.29 8.75 11.46
C THR A 102 0.28 7.67 10.54
N PHE A 103 0.38 6.42 10.96
CA PHE A 103 0.87 5.31 10.15
C PHE A 103 0.01 5.12 8.89
N SER A 104 0.67 4.77 7.79
CA SER A 104 0.03 4.69 6.48
C SER A 104 0.70 3.65 5.57
N LEU A 105 -0.05 3.17 4.57
CA LEU A 105 0.47 2.24 3.57
C LEU A 105 1.67 2.85 2.84
N GLY A 106 2.67 2.03 2.54
CA GLY A 106 3.87 2.43 1.82
C GLY A 106 4.88 3.27 2.61
N TYR A 107 4.72 3.32 3.96
CA TYR A 107 5.68 3.94 4.87
C TYR A 107 5.83 3.19 6.20
N SER A 108 4.81 2.53 6.69
CA SER A 108 4.77 2.11 8.08
C SER A 108 4.76 0.60 8.28
N PHE A 109 4.60 -0.16 7.19
CA PHE A 109 4.35 -1.59 7.28
C PHE A 109 5.33 -2.40 6.43
N PRO A 110 5.76 -3.57 6.91
CA PRO A 110 6.84 -4.34 6.28
C PRO A 110 6.44 -5.02 4.97
N TYR A 111 5.14 -5.24 4.72
CA TYR A 111 4.68 -6.09 3.61
C TYR A 111 3.75 -5.40 2.63
N VAL A 112 3.54 -4.07 2.76
CA VAL A 112 2.67 -3.30 1.86
C VAL A 112 3.27 -1.95 1.49
N GLY A 113 3.39 -1.70 0.18
CA GLY A 113 3.89 -0.47 -0.41
C GLY A 113 3.99 -0.62 -1.93
N GLY A 114 4.05 0.50 -2.63
CA GLY A 114 4.01 0.54 -4.09
C GLY A 114 5.33 0.16 -4.76
N GLU A 115 6.44 0.38 -4.08
CA GLU A 115 7.77 0.04 -4.59
C GLU A 115 8.09 -1.46 -4.37
N ALA A 116 7.14 -2.33 -4.73
CA ALA A 116 7.25 -3.78 -4.63
C ALA A 116 6.58 -4.47 -5.82
N THR A 117 6.97 -5.71 -6.08
CA THR A 117 6.32 -6.53 -7.11
C THR A 117 5.03 -7.16 -6.60
N LYS A 118 5.03 -7.61 -5.34
CA LYS A 118 3.88 -8.22 -4.66
C LYS A 118 3.82 -7.74 -3.21
N VAL A 119 2.61 -7.69 -2.67
CA VAL A 119 2.33 -7.19 -1.31
C VAL A 119 1.25 -8.03 -0.63
N ILE A 120 1.25 -7.98 0.71
CA ILE A 120 0.13 -8.44 1.54
C ILE A 120 -0.54 -7.20 2.13
N ILE A 121 -1.79 -7.00 1.80
CA ILE A 121 -2.59 -5.87 2.29
C ILE A 121 -3.34 -6.35 3.53
N MET A 122 -3.06 -5.70 4.64
CA MET A 122 -3.58 -6.06 5.96
C MET A 122 -5.06 -5.76 6.12
N ASN A 123 -5.71 -6.47 7.01
CA ASN A 123 -7.13 -6.33 7.36
C ASN A 123 -7.54 -4.88 7.64
N GLU A 124 -6.77 -4.15 8.44
CA GLU A 124 -7.08 -2.76 8.79
C GLU A 124 -7.23 -1.86 7.54
N ALA A 125 -6.36 -2.00 6.55
CA ALA A 125 -6.44 -1.22 5.32
C ALA A 125 -7.72 -1.54 4.52
N ILE A 126 -8.15 -2.79 4.54
CA ILE A 126 -9.36 -3.22 3.84
C ILE A 126 -10.60 -2.70 4.57
N GLU A 127 -10.67 -2.85 5.89
CA GLU A 127 -11.77 -2.33 6.74
C GLU A 127 -11.94 -0.81 6.63
N LYS A 128 -10.83 -0.09 6.50
CA LYS A 128 -10.82 1.37 6.33
C LYS A 128 -11.16 1.82 4.90
N GLY A 129 -11.38 0.88 3.98
CA GLY A 129 -11.71 1.17 2.59
C GLY A 129 -10.54 1.78 1.80
N CYS A 130 -9.31 1.40 2.15
CA CYS A 130 -8.11 1.91 1.49
C CYS A 130 -7.88 1.32 0.09
N LEU A 131 -8.62 0.29 -0.31
CA LEU A 131 -8.58 -0.27 -1.65
C LEU A 131 -9.75 0.25 -2.48
N LEU A 132 -9.51 1.29 -3.27
CA LEU A 132 -10.52 1.90 -4.13
C LEU A 132 -10.58 1.16 -5.47
N PRO A 133 -11.76 0.65 -5.90
CA PRO A 133 -11.87 -0.12 -7.13
C PRO A 133 -11.63 0.75 -8.38
N ILE A 134 -10.83 0.26 -9.31
CA ILE A 134 -10.62 0.89 -10.62
C ILE A 134 -11.55 0.25 -11.64
N ARG A 135 -12.51 1.01 -12.15
CA ARG A 135 -13.43 0.60 -13.21
C ARG A 135 -12.91 0.89 -14.63
N ALA A 136 -11.82 1.65 -14.74
CA ALA A 136 -11.22 2.02 -16.02
C ALA A 136 -10.36 0.92 -16.63
N LYS A 137 -10.33 0.83 -17.98
CA LYS A 137 -9.49 -0.13 -18.71
C LYS A 137 -7.98 0.15 -18.62
N ALA A 138 -7.56 1.37 -18.23
CA ALA A 138 -6.15 1.78 -18.23
C ALA A 138 -5.67 2.27 -16.86
N PHE A 139 -4.66 1.59 -16.29
CA PHE A 139 -3.97 2.00 -15.07
C PHE A 139 -3.28 3.38 -15.17
N LEU A 140 -2.79 3.74 -16.36
CA LEU A 140 -2.07 4.98 -16.61
C LEU A 140 -2.91 6.25 -16.37
N LYS A 141 -4.24 6.18 -16.47
CA LYS A 141 -5.12 7.33 -16.20
C LYS A 141 -5.30 7.64 -14.71
N VAL A 142 -5.02 6.68 -13.84
CA VAL A 142 -5.19 6.84 -12.37
C VAL A 142 -4.05 7.66 -11.78
N HIS A 143 -2.88 7.63 -12.40
CA HIS A 143 -1.66 8.32 -11.93
C HIS A 143 -1.75 9.86 -11.96
N TRP A 144 -2.56 10.43 -12.86
CA TRP A 144 -2.75 11.88 -12.97
C TRP A 144 -3.66 12.47 -11.87
N TRP A 145 -4.41 11.64 -11.15
CA TRP A 145 -5.35 12.10 -10.13
C TRP A 145 -4.72 12.37 -8.77
N SER A 146 -3.57 11.80 -8.48
CA SER A 146 -2.82 12.08 -7.24
C SER A 146 -2.21 13.49 -7.23
N LEU A 147 -2.09 14.14 -8.39
CA LEU A 147 -1.58 15.51 -8.52
C LEU A 147 -2.64 16.60 -8.27
N PHE A 148 -3.91 16.24 -8.18
CA PHE A 148 -4.99 17.18 -7.89
C PHE A 148 -5.76 16.77 -6.64
N PRO A 149 -5.94 17.69 -5.66
CA PRO A 149 -6.79 17.43 -4.50
C PRO A 149 -8.25 17.42 -4.94
N VAL A 150 -8.75 16.28 -5.39
CA VAL A 150 -10.18 16.11 -5.68
C VAL A 150 -10.84 15.43 -4.51
N SER A 151 -11.61 16.17 -3.76
CA SER A 151 -12.62 15.65 -2.86
C SER A 151 -13.73 14.98 -3.67
N LEU A 152 -13.58 13.68 -3.93
CA LEU A 152 -14.69 12.90 -4.46
C LEU A 152 -15.66 12.57 -3.33
N PRO A 153 -16.97 12.77 -3.53
CA PRO A 153 -17.95 12.25 -2.59
C PRO A 153 -17.87 10.73 -2.61
N VAL A 154 -17.45 10.16 -1.49
CA VAL A 154 -17.50 8.72 -1.25
C VAL A 154 -18.97 8.37 -1.07
N SER A 155 -19.64 7.91 -2.11
CA SER A 155 -20.91 7.21 -1.97
C SER A 155 -20.63 5.85 -1.34
N ARG A 156 -20.82 5.74 -0.03
CA ARG A 156 -20.87 4.45 0.66
C ARG A 156 -22.04 3.67 0.06
N PRO A 157 -21.87 2.39 -0.26
CA PRO A 157 -23.02 1.55 -0.54
C PRO A 157 -23.87 1.49 0.74
N THR A 158 -25.09 1.98 0.68
CA THR A 158 -26.11 1.77 1.69
C THR A 158 -26.35 0.26 1.78
N SER A 159 -26.10 -0.29 2.95
CA SER A 159 -26.52 -1.63 3.34
C SER A 159 -28.02 -1.79 3.11
N ILE A 160 -28.41 -2.80 2.36
CA ILE A 160 -29.70 -3.49 2.45
C ILE A 160 -29.44 -4.86 3.03
#